data_45486253c526e2dfc2ab255c88067602
#
_entry.id   45486253c526e2dfc2ab255c88067602
#
_cell.length_a   1.000
_cell.length_b   1.000
_cell.length_c   1.000
_cell.angle_alpha   90.00
_cell.angle_beta   90.00
_cell.angle_gamma   90.00
#
_symmetry.space_group_name_H-M   'P 1'
#
loop_
_entity.id
_entity.type
_entity.pdbx_description
1 polymer ?
#
loop_
_entity_poly.entity_id
_entity_poly.type
_entity_poly.pdbx_seq_one_letter_code
_entity_poly.pdbx_strand_id
1 'polypeptide(L)'
;MVGWLMAIRFFDMFSGIGGFRSGLEAIGGFECIGHCEIDKHANQAYNAMYNTKGELYFEDATKINTDDLPDFELLCGGFPCQSFSIAGRRQGFDDVRGTLFFDIARIAKAKRPKYLLLENVPGLLSHDEGRTFTTILDTLSEIGYDVVWQVLNSKDFGVPQSRNRVYIIGFFRERCTAEIPSFTTATDASLVQLVPGREGNRIYGIDGVACTLTSNAGGFGGKTGLYNVAPHQIEDESGLSEGASR
;
A
#
# COMPACT_ATOMS: atom_id res chain seq x y z
N MET A 1 -28.29 6.38 24.31
CA MET A 1 -26.88 6.11 24.62
C MET A 1 -26.23 5.72 23.30
N VAL A 2 -25.47 6.64 22.70
CA VAL A 2 -24.65 6.32 21.51
C VAL A 2 -23.47 5.54 22.04
N GLY A 3 -23.47 4.21 21.82
CA GLY A 3 -22.34 3.39 22.18
C GLY A 3 -21.13 3.89 21.41
N TRP A 4 -20.07 4.25 22.12
CA TRP A 4 -18.76 4.53 21.53
C TRP A 4 -18.32 3.25 20.82
N LEU A 5 -18.41 3.23 19.49
CA LEU A 5 -17.71 2.20 18.73
C LEU A 5 -16.22 2.37 19.06
N MET A 6 -15.63 1.37 19.71
CA MET A 6 -14.18 1.36 19.91
C MET A 6 -13.50 1.40 18.57
N ALA A 7 -12.47 2.22 18.42
CA ALA A 7 -11.69 2.29 17.19
C ALA A 7 -11.06 0.93 16.89
N ILE A 8 -11.01 0.56 15.62
CA ILE A 8 -10.29 -0.64 15.14
C ILE A 8 -8.79 -0.31 15.22
N ARG A 9 -8.09 -1.01 16.11
CA ARG A 9 -6.64 -0.84 16.28
C ARG A 9 -5.91 -1.60 15.19
N PHE A 10 -4.95 -0.94 14.53
CA PHE A 10 -4.19 -1.57 13.45
C PHE A 10 -2.67 -1.42 13.60
N PHE A 11 -1.96 -2.41 13.08
CA PHE A 11 -0.51 -2.41 12.95
C PHE A 11 -0.13 -2.34 11.46
N ASP A 12 0.75 -1.39 11.08
CA ASP A 12 1.11 -1.09 9.69
C ASP A 12 2.50 -1.63 9.35
N MET A 13 2.56 -2.80 8.68
CA MET A 13 3.82 -3.43 8.28
C MET A 13 4.25 -2.99 6.88
N PHE A 14 5.56 -2.79 6.70
CA PHE A 14 6.13 -2.29 5.45
C PHE A 14 5.46 -0.98 5.04
N SER A 15 5.31 -0.11 6.04
CA SER A 15 4.40 1.04 5.99
C SER A 15 4.77 2.07 4.92
N GLY A 16 6.03 2.10 4.46
CA GLY A 16 6.49 3.14 3.56
C GLY A 16 6.25 4.52 4.18
N ILE A 17 5.57 5.38 3.43
CA ILE A 17 5.13 6.69 3.91
C ILE A 17 3.71 6.68 4.50
N GLY A 18 3.11 5.50 4.74
CA GLY A 18 1.82 5.35 5.40
C GLY A 18 0.60 5.34 4.48
N GLY A 19 0.67 4.66 3.34
CA GLY A 19 -0.45 4.59 2.40
C GLY A 19 -1.72 3.99 3.00
N PHE A 20 -1.62 2.88 3.73
CA PHE A 20 -2.75 2.28 4.44
C PHE A 20 -3.26 3.19 5.55
N ARG A 21 -2.37 3.73 6.36
CA ARG A 21 -2.71 4.64 7.44
C ARG A 21 -3.49 5.86 6.93
N SER A 22 -3.02 6.50 5.86
CA SER A 22 -3.71 7.64 5.25
C SER A 22 -5.15 7.32 4.88
N GLY A 23 -5.39 6.16 4.26
CA GLY A 23 -6.74 5.73 3.89
C GLY A 23 -7.63 5.43 5.10
N LEU A 24 -7.09 4.72 6.09
CA LEU A 24 -7.83 4.34 7.30
C LEU A 24 -8.18 5.56 8.17
N GLU A 25 -7.24 6.50 8.36
CA GLU A 25 -7.50 7.74 9.09
C GLU A 25 -8.50 8.64 8.38
N ALA A 26 -8.48 8.69 7.04
CA ALA A 26 -9.46 9.46 6.25
C ALA A 26 -10.90 8.94 6.41
N ILE A 27 -11.07 7.63 6.56
CA ILE A 27 -12.38 7.01 6.81
C ILE A 27 -12.83 7.26 8.25
N GLY A 28 -11.89 7.32 9.19
CA GLY A 28 -12.14 7.42 10.63
C GLY A 28 -12.51 6.08 11.29
N GLY A 29 -12.44 6.03 12.61
CA GLY A 29 -12.72 4.81 13.38
C GLY A 29 -11.57 3.81 13.44
N PHE A 30 -10.37 4.20 13.03
CA PHE A 30 -9.15 3.41 13.09
C PHE A 30 -8.09 4.11 13.95
N GLU A 31 -7.29 3.33 14.66
CA GLU A 31 -6.20 3.78 15.51
C GLU A 31 -4.93 2.99 15.20
N CYS A 32 -3.87 3.68 14.78
CA CYS A 32 -2.57 3.06 14.57
C CYS A 32 -1.90 2.78 15.92
N ILE A 33 -1.50 1.52 16.15
CA ILE A 33 -0.76 1.14 17.37
C ILE A 33 0.74 1.13 17.15
N GLY A 34 1.18 1.16 15.90
CA GLY A 34 2.58 1.13 15.53
C GLY A 34 2.80 0.74 14.07
N HIS A 35 4.03 0.88 13.63
CA HIS A 35 4.43 0.57 12.26
C HIS A 35 5.81 -0.08 12.18
N CYS A 36 6.07 -0.73 11.04
CA CYS A 36 7.37 -1.31 10.71
C CYS A 36 7.83 -0.83 9.33
N GLU A 37 9.01 -0.21 9.26
CA GLU A 37 9.61 0.28 8.01
C GLU A 37 11.14 0.32 8.12
N ILE A 38 11.82 -0.37 7.19
CA ILE A 38 13.28 -0.48 7.17
C ILE A 38 13.97 0.71 6.49
N ASP A 39 13.27 1.36 5.54
CA ASP A 39 13.82 2.54 4.86
C ASP A 39 13.73 3.77 5.76
N LYS A 40 14.89 4.32 6.12
CA LYS A 40 14.99 5.47 7.02
C LYS A 40 14.31 6.73 6.48
N HIS A 41 14.33 6.94 5.16
CA HIS A 41 13.71 8.13 4.57
C HIS A 41 12.19 7.98 4.54
N ALA A 42 11.69 6.78 4.22
CA ALA A 42 10.26 6.49 4.31
C ALA A 42 9.75 6.66 5.74
N ASN A 43 10.48 6.14 6.74
CA ASN A 43 10.13 6.30 8.16
C ASN A 43 10.20 7.77 8.62
N GLN A 44 11.17 8.56 8.15
CA GLN A 44 11.21 9.99 8.42
C GLN A 44 9.99 10.72 7.86
N ALA A 45 9.59 10.40 6.63
CA ALA A 45 8.38 10.95 6.01
C ALA A 45 7.12 10.54 6.79
N TYR A 46 7.01 9.27 7.18
CA TYR A 46 5.92 8.74 8.00
C TYR A 46 5.77 9.53 9.31
N ASN A 47 6.87 9.69 10.06
CA ASN A 47 6.86 10.46 11.31
C ASN A 47 6.60 11.96 11.12
N ALA A 48 6.86 12.53 9.94
CA ALA A 48 6.52 13.90 9.62
C ALA A 48 5.05 14.10 9.25
N MET A 49 4.42 13.05 8.68
CA MET A 49 3.02 13.10 8.25
C MET A 49 2.03 12.77 9.37
N TYR A 50 2.42 11.90 10.32
CA TYR A 50 1.53 11.38 11.34
C TYR A 50 2.03 11.67 12.75
N ASN A 51 1.10 11.78 13.70
CA ASN A 51 1.46 11.86 15.11
C ASN A 51 1.75 10.45 15.64
N THR A 52 3.02 10.06 15.61
CA THR A 52 3.49 8.73 16.05
C THR A 52 3.85 8.66 17.54
N LYS A 53 3.55 9.73 18.32
CA LYS A 53 3.92 9.79 19.73
C LYS A 53 3.17 8.72 20.54
N GLY A 54 3.94 7.79 21.11
CA GLY A 54 3.39 6.69 21.92
C GLY A 54 3.06 5.43 21.11
N GLU A 55 3.24 5.45 19.79
CA GLU A 55 3.13 4.28 18.94
C GLU A 55 4.42 3.45 18.94
N LEU A 56 4.29 2.17 18.62
CA LEU A 56 5.42 1.28 18.46
C LEU A 56 6.10 1.49 17.10
N TYR A 57 7.41 1.44 17.08
CA TYR A 57 8.19 1.43 15.85
C TYR A 57 9.16 0.26 15.82
N PHE A 58 9.16 -0.45 14.69
CA PHE A 58 10.10 -1.53 14.39
C PHE A 58 10.80 -1.23 13.06
N GLU A 59 12.15 -1.28 13.05
CA GLU A 59 12.92 -1.09 11.83
C GLU A 59 12.87 -2.32 10.92
N ASP A 60 12.92 -3.53 11.48
CA ASP A 60 13.09 -4.78 10.74
C ASP A 60 12.00 -5.77 11.12
N ALA A 61 11.13 -6.08 10.16
CA ALA A 61 10.01 -7.01 10.34
C ALA A 61 10.45 -8.40 10.83
N THR A 62 11.64 -8.86 10.40
CA THR A 62 12.17 -10.18 10.78
C THR A 62 12.57 -10.26 12.25
N LYS A 63 12.76 -9.11 12.90
CA LYS A 63 13.18 -9.00 14.30
C LYS A 63 12.03 -8.70 15.27
N ILE A 64 10.82 -8.52 14.75
CA ILE A 64 9.66 -8.27 15.62
C ILE A 64 9.41 -9.49 16.48
N ASN A 65 9.55 -9.32 17.81
CA ASN A 65 9.02 -10.29 18.76
C ASN A 65 7.52 -10.05 18.92
N THR A 66 6.70 -11.06 18.65
CA THR A 66 5.23 -10.94 18.72
C THR A 66 4.72 -10.62 20.12
N ASP A 67 5.49 -10.94 21.17
CA ASP A 67 5.11 -10.65 22.56
C ASP A 67 5.20 -9.15 22.87
N ASP A 68 6.01 -8.40 22.11
CA ASP A 68 6.13 -6.93 22.26
C ASP A 68 4.95 -6.17 21.62
N LEU A 69 4.14 -6.87 20.80
CA LEU A 69 2.95 -6.27 20.19
C LEU A 69 1.74 -6.43 21.12
N PRO A 70 0.99 -5.34 21.39
CA PRO A 70 -0.31 -5.47 22.03
C PRO A 70 -1.30 -6.18 21.10
N ASP A 71 -2.50 -6.49 21.59
CA ASP A 71 -3.57 -6.98 20.74
C ASP A 71 -4.08 -5.86 19.82
N PHE A 72 -4.43 -6.22 18.59
CA PHE A 72 -5.00 -5.33 17.59
C PHE A 72 -5.94 -6.12 16.66
N GLU A 73 -6.83 -5.39 15.95
CA GLU A 73 -7.88 -6.01 15.13
C GLU A 73 -7.53 -6.11 13.67
N LEU A 74 -6.62 -5.26 13.14
CA LEU A 74 -6.29 -5.21 11.73
C LEU A 74 -4.77 -5.19 11.53
N LEU A 75 -4.26 -6.10 10.71
CA LEU A 75 -2.88 -6.09 10.23
C LEU A 75 -2.85 -5.59 8.78
N CYS A 76 -2.18 -4.46 8.55
CA CYS A 76 -1.92 -3.95 7.21
C CYS A 76 -0.50 -4.30 6.75
N GLY A 77 -0.30 -4.50 5.44
CA GLY A 77 1.05 -4.72 4.93
C GLY A 77 1.14 -4.75 3.41
N GLY A 78 1.99 -3.88 2.86
CA GLY A 78 2.40 -3.91 1.45
C GLY A 78 3.75 -4.61 1.32
N PHE A 79 3.77 -5.94 1.30
CA PHE A 79 5.02 -6.70 1.29
C PHE A 79 5.67 -6.74 -0.11
N PRO A 80 7.02 -6.73 -0.21
CA PRO A 80 7.70 -6.81 -1.49
C PRO A 80 7.49 -8.18 -2.15
N CYS A 81 7.30 -8.18 -3.49
CA CYS A 81 7.24 -9.40 -4.28
C CYS A 81 8.67 -9.97 -4.45
N GLN A 82 9.08 -10.79 -3.52
CA GLN A 82 10.34 -11.54 -3.60
C GLN A 82 10.06 -12.98 -4.01
N SER A 83 10.99 -13.60 -4.73
CA SER A 83 10.88 -15.00 -5.11
C SER A 83 10.81 -15.90 -3.86
N PHE A 84 9.74 -16.67 -3.77
CA PHE A 84 9.61 -17.73 -2.77
C PHE A 84 10.59 -18.85 -3.13
N SER A 85 11.59 -19.06 -2.33
CA SER A 85 12.46 -20.22 -2.49
C SER A 85 11.68 -21.48 -2.17
N ILE A 86 11.51 -22.37 -3.16
CA ILE A 86 10.71 -23.61 -3.08
C ILE A 86 11.30 -24.63 -2.09
N ALA A 87 12.47 -24.37 -1.51
CA ALA A 87 13.19 -25.32 -0.66
C ALA A 87 12.44 -25.70 0.64
N GLY A 88 11.43 -24.92 1.08
CA GLY A 88 10.71 -25.15 2.35
C GLY A 88 9.42 -25.99 2.26
N ARG A 89 9.01 -26.45 1.08
CA ARG A 89 7.71 -27.12 0.87
C ARG A 89 7.49 -28.44 1.65
N ARG A 90 8.50 -28.98 2.32
CA ARG A 90 8.42 -30.33 2.95
C ARG A 90 8.47 -30.35 4.49
N GLN A 91 8.66 -29.20 5.16
CA GLN A 91 8.94 -29.20 6.61
C GLN A 91 7.99 -28.32 7.45
N GLY A 92 6.90 -27.79 6.87
CA GLY A 92 5.91 -27.01 7.62
C GLY A 92 6.27 -25.53 7.76
N PHE A 93 5.42 -24.82 8.48
CA PHE A 93 5.41 -23.35 8.63
C PHE A 93 6.72 -22.77 9.21
N ASP A 94 7.44 -23.53 10.02
CA ASP A 94 8.61 -23.05 10.78
C ASP A 94 9.92 -23.00 9.94
N ASP A 95 9.95 -23.62 8.77
CA ASP A 95 11.19 -23.78 7.97
C ASP A 95 11.22 -22.90 6.68
N VAL A 96 10.16 -22.13 6.39
CA VAL A 96 10.10 -21.24 5.23
C VAL A 96 10.64 -19.86 5.59
N ARG A 97 11.89 -19.81 6.03
CA ARG A 97 12.60 -18.56 6.29
C ARG A 97 13.10 -17.98 4.96
N GLY A 98 12.58 -16.82 4.57
CA GLY A 98 13.19 -16.12 3.43
C GLY A 98 12.35 -15.12 2.67
N THR A 99 11.04 -15.00 2.93
CA THR A 99 10.28 -13.91 2.35
C THR A 99 9.50 -13.15 3.42
N LEU A 100 9.45 -11.85 3.27
CA LEU A 100 8.82 -10.94 4.23
C LEU A 100 7.30 -11.20 4.40
N PHE A 101 6.66 -11.92 3.48
CA PHE A 101 5.30 -12.41 3.65
C PHE A 101 5.17 -13.35 4.86
N PHE A 102 6.16 -14.21 5.11
CA PHE A 102 6.09 -15.13 6.26
C PHE A 102 6.24 -14.41 7.60
N ASP A 103 6.83 -13.21 7.62
CA ASP A 103 6.82 -12.37 8.82
C ASP A 103 5.41 -11.81 9.10
N ILE A 104 4.65 -11.44 8.04
CA ILE A 104 3.22 -11.12 8.18
C ILE A 104 2.48 -12.34 8.74
N ALA A 105 2.67 -13.52 8.14
CA ALA A 105 1.98 -14.74 8.55
C ALA A 105 2.34 -15.15 9.99
N ARG A 106 3.60 -14.96 10.41
CA ARG A 106 4.06 -15.20 11.77
C ARG A 106 3.36 -14.31 12.79
N ILE A 107 3.27 -13.02 12.50
CA ILE A 107 2.57 -12.06 13.38
C ILE A 107 1.07 -12.36 13.38
N ALA A 108 0.47 -12.61 12.21
CA ALA A 108 -0.94 -12.96 12.09
C ALA A 108 -1.31 -14.23 12.87
N LYS A 109 -0.45 -15.27 12.81
CA LYS A 109 -0.62 -16.53 13.57
C LYS A 109 -0.58 -16.29 15.08
N ALA A 110 0.37 -15.47 15.56
CA ALA A 110 0.57 -15.20 16.98
C ALA A 110 -0.53 -14.29 17.56
N LYS A 111 -0.84 -13.18 16.88
CA LYS A 111 -1.75 -12.14 17.38
C LYS A 111 -3.21 -12.34 16.97
N ARG A 112 -3.47 -13.14 15.93
CA ARG A 112 -4.81 -13.45 15.42
C ARG A 112 -5.69 -12.22 15.24
N PRO A 113 -5.21 -11.16 14.52
CA PRO A 113 -6.04 -10.00 14.24
C PRO A 113 -7.30 -10.44 13.50
N LYS A 114 -8.40 -9.73 13.73
CA LYS A 114 -9.68 -10.04 13.10
C LYS A 114 -9.62 -9.94 11.58
N TYR A 115 -8.81 -8.98 11.09
CA TYR A 115 -8.68 -8.68 9.66
C TYR A 115 -7.22 -8.59 9.24
N LEU A 116 -6.97 -8.98 7.99
CA LEU A 116 -5.73 -8.68 7.27
C LEU A 116 -6.08 -7.80 6.07
N LEU A 117 -5.26 -6.79 5.78
CA LEU A 117 -5.34 -5.96 4.59
C LEU A 117 -3.96 -5.87 3.95
N LEU A 118 -3.73 -6.72 2.95
CA LEU A 118 -2.43 -6.87 2.32
C LEU A 118 -2.45 -6.34 0.89
N GLU A 119 -1.33 -5.83 0.42
CA GLU A 119 -1.17 -5.29 -0.93
C GLU A 119 0.06 -5.85 -1.62
N ASN A 120 -0.05 -6.03 -2.94
CA ASN A 120 1.08 -6.37 -3.77
C ASN A 120 0.88 -5.92 -5.23
N VAL A 121 1.91 -6.07 -6.06
CA VAL A 121 1.80 -5.85 -7.49
C VAL A 121 1.00 -6.97 -8.18
N PRO A 122 0.27 -6.71 -9.29
CA PRO A 122 -0.51 -7.74 -9.98
C PRO A 122 0.32 -8.93 -10.47
N GLY A 123 1.62 -8.72 -10.73
CA GLY A 123 2.55 -9.79 -11.11
C GLY A 123 2.65 -10.92 -10.08
N LEU A 124 2.26 -10.69 -8.82
CA LEU A 124 2.18 -11.72 -7.79
C LEU A 124 1.27 -12.89 -8.21
N LEU A 125 0.17 -12.59 -8.89
CA LEU A 125 -0.83 -13.62 -9.27
C LEU A 125 -0.28 -14.62 -10.29
N SER A 126 0.65 -14.19 -11.15
CA SER A 126 1.28 -15.03 -12.18
C SER A 126 2.71 -15.44 -11.85
N HIS A 127 3.27 -14.95 -10.75
CA HIS A 127 4.65 -15.25 -10.35
C HIS A 127 4.81 -16.76 -10.12
N ASP A 128 5.89 -17.32 -10.71
CA ASP A 128 6.19 -18.76 -10.63
C ASP A 128 4.98 -19.62 -11.03
N GLU A 129 4.34 -19.29 -12.17
CA GLU A 129 3.14 -19.99 -12.69
C GLU A 129 1.97 -20.01 -11.69
N GLY A 130 1.84 -18.98 -10.84
CA GLY A 130 0.82 -18.87 -9.81
C GLY A 130 1.15 -19.60 -8.49
N ARG A 131 2.25 -20.37 -8.44
CA ARG A 131 2.62 -21.14 -7.23
C ARG A 131 2.86 -20.25 -6.02
N THR A 132 3.45 -19.07 -6.23
CA THR A 132 3.68 -18.08 -5.17
C THR A 132 2.38 -17.63 -4.54
N PHE A 133 1.41 -17.27 -5.36
CA PHE A 133 0.11 -16.81 -4.84
C PHE A 133 -0.67 -17.93 -4.15
N THR A 134 -0.65 -19.15 -4.71
CA THR A 134 -1.23 -20.34 -4.06
C THR A 134 -0.60 -20.57 -2.69
N THR A 135 0.73 -20.46 -2.56
CA THR A 135 1.41 -20.60 -1.27
C THR A 135 0.94 -19.56 -0.25
N ILE A 136 0.72 -18.31 -0.68
CA ILE A 136 0.16 -17.26 0.19
C ILE A 136 -1.24 -17.65 0.69
N LEU A 137 -2.12 -18.08 -0.22
CA LEU A 137 -3.49 -18.46 0.13
C LEU A 137 -3.52 -19.67 1.08
N ASP A 138 -2.74 -20.70 0.77
CA ASP A 138 -2.62 -21.90 1.61
C ASP A 138 -2.13 -21.53 3.01
N THR A 139 -1.06 -20.72 3.11
CA THR A 139 -0.50 -20.26 4.38
C THR A 139 -1.53 -19.51 5.22
N LEU A 140 -2.25 -18.56 4.61
CA LEU A 140 -3.28 -17.79 5.33
C LEU A 140 -4.43 -18.68 5.77
N SER A 141 -4.83 -19.64 4.93
CA SER A 141 -5.86 -20.63 5.27
C SER A 141 -5.43 -21.53 6.44
N GLU A 142 -4.19 -22.00 6.45
CA GLU A 142 -3.63 -22.85 7.53
C GLU A 142 -3.60 -22.12 8.89
N ILE A 143 -3.35 -20.81 8.90
CA ILE A 143 -3.36 -20.02 10.14
C ILE A 143 -4.76 -19.49 10.52
N GLY A 144 -5.81 -19.91 9.80
CA GLY A 144 -7.20 -19.70 10.19
C GLY A 144 -7.92 -18.55 9.50
N TYR A 145 -7.42 -18.03 8.38
CA TYR A 145 -8.08 -16.96 7.63
C TYR A 145 -8.81 -17.48 6.39
N ASP A 146 -10.03 -16.97 6.18
CA ASP A 146 -10.67 -16.96 4.90
C ASP A 146 -10.22 -15.72 4.12
N VAL A 147 -9.97 -15.88 2.82
CA VAL A 147 -9.28 -14.86 2.03
C VAL A 147 -10.08 -14.54 0.78
N VAL A 148 -10.22 -13.24 0.51
CA VAL A 148 -10.66 -12.71 -0.79
C VAL A 148 -9.59 -11.79 -1.35
N TRP A 149 -9.54 -11.68 -2.69
CA TRP A 149 -8.62 -10.76 -3.34
C TRP A 149 -9.22 -10.14 -4.58
N GLN A 150 -8.74 -8.95 -4.92
CA GLN A 150 -9.13 -8.24 -6.13
C GLN A 150 -7.99 -7.38 -6.64
N VAL A 151 -7.88 -7.27 -7.96
CA VAL A 151 -7.01 -6.26 -8.59
C VAL A 151 -7.80 -4.99 -8.75
N LEU A 152 -7.31 -3.92 -8.12
CA LEU A 152 -7.91 -2.59 -8.17
C LEU A 152 -6.95 -1.61 -8.84
N ASN A 153 -7.51 -0.65 -9.56
CA ASN A 153 -6.75 0.46 -10.13
C ASN A 153 -7.10 1.75 -9.39
N SER A 154 -6.10 2.47 -8.89
CA SER A 154 -6.33 3.71 -8.13
C SER A 154 -7.13 4.76 -8.91
N LYS A 155 -7.05 4.78 -10.26
CA LYS A 155 -7.85 5.69 -11.10
C LYS A 155 -9.36 5.50 -10.90
N ASP A 156 -9.80 4.27 -10.61
CA ASP A 156 -11.22 3.93 -10.46
C ASP A 156 -11.79 4.39 -9.10
N PHE A 157 -10.92 5.00 -8.25
CA PHE A 157 -11.26 5.51 -6.92
C PHE A 157 -10.95 7.01 -6.76
N GLY A 158 -10.96 7.78 -7.85
CA GLY A 158 -10.79 9.23 -7.81
C GLY A 158 -9.34 9.71 -7.67
N VAL A 159 -8.36 8.81 -7.73
CA VAL A 159 -6.94 9.16 -7.72
C VAL A 159 -6.46 9.34 -9.17
N PRO A 160 -5.89 10.50 -9.55
CA PRO A 160 -5.47 10.77 -10.93
C PRO A 160 -4.17 10.01 -11.29
N GLN A 161 -4.10 8.72 -10.98
CA GLN A 161 -2.98 7.86 -11.26
C GLN A 161 -3.47 6.45 -11.63
N SER A 162 -3.03 5.93 -12.78
CA SER A 162 -3.29 4.53 -13.14
C SER A 162 -2.27 3.62 -12.44
N ARG A 163 -2.69 2.99 -11.34
CA ARG A 163 -1.85 2.08 -10.54
C ARG A 163 -2.65 0.83 -10.16
N ASN A 164 -2.36 -0.28 -10.84
CA ASN A 164 -2.95 -1.57 -10.51
C ASN A 164 -2.24 -2.20 -9.30
N ARG A 165 -3.03 -2.70 -8.35
CA ARG A 165 -2.55 -3.46 -7.20
C ARG A 165 -3.50 -4.59 -6.88
N VAL A 166 -2.96 -5.72 -6.46
CA VAL A 166 -3.76 -6.77 -5.85
C VAL A 166 -3.88 -6.48 -4.37
N TYR A 167 -5.13 -6.39 -3.91
CA TYR A 167 -5.47 -6.33 -2.48
C TYR A 167 -5.97 -7.69 -2.05
N ILE A 168 -5.47 -8.14 -0.90
CA ILE A 168 -5.79 -9.42 -0.30
C ILE A 168 -6.37 -9.12 1.07
N ILE A 169 -7.61 -9.53 1.33
CA ILE A 169 -8.28 -9.33 2.61
C ILE A 169 -8.49 -10.68 3.26
N GLY A 170 -7.99 -10.82 4.48
CA GLY A 170 -8.19 -11.99 5.32
C GLY A 170 -9.18 -11.72 6.43
N PHE A 171 -10.02 -12.72 6.71
CA PHE A 171 -10.99 -12.73 7.79
C PHE A 171 -10.70 -13.91 8.72
N PHE A 172 -10.38 -13.64 9.99
CA PHE A 172 -10.12 -14.71 10.94
C PHE A 172 -11.40 -15.47 11.26
N ARG A 173 -11.48 -16.76 10.90
CA ARG A 173 -12.70 -17.57 10.93
C ARG A 173 -13.41 -17.56 12.29
N GLU A 174 -12.64 -17.63 13.38
CA GLU A 174 -13.21 -17.65 14.71
C GLU A 174 -13.82 -16.32 15.18
N ARG A 175 -13.50 -15.21 14.50
CA ARG A 175 -13.92 -13.86 14.89
C ARG A 175 -14.79 -13.14 13.86
N CYS A 176 -14.93 -13.69 12.66
CA CYS A 176 -15.69 -13.08 11.57
C CYS A 176 -16.88 -13.97 11.19
N THR A 177 -18.09 -13.47 11.42
CA THR A 177 -19.36 -14.11 10.99
C THR A 177 -20.03 -13.33 9.86
N ALA A 178 -19.40 -12.27 9.35
CA ALA A 178 -19.96 -11.38 8.34
C ALA A 178 -19.78 -11.92 6.92
N GLU A 179 -20.71 -11.57 6.03
CA GLU A 179 -20.58 -11.80 4.60
C GLU A 179 -19.34 -11.05 4.06
N ILE A 180 -18.66 -11.70 3.11
CA ILE A 180 -17.46 -11.13 2.46
C ILE A 180 -17.90 -9.94 1.60
N PRO A 181 -17.37 -8.73 1.84
CA PRO A 181 -17.75 -7.57 1.07
C PRO A 181 -17.24 -7.65 -0.37
N SER A 182 -18.05 -7.18 -1.33
CA SER A 182 -17.60 -6.94 -2.70
C SER A 182 -17.05 -5.52 -2.84
N PHE A 183 -15.96 -5.38 -3.61
CA PHE A 183 -15.41 -4.05 -3.93
C PHE A 183 -16.17 -3.42 -5.09
N THR A 184 -16.53 -2.14 -4.96
CA THR A 184 -17.13 -1.34 -6.02
C THR A 184 -16.18 -0.23 -6.44
N THR A 185 -16.07 0.01 -7.75
CA THR A 185 -15.28 1.13 -8.32
C THR A 185 -16.11 2.40 -8.41
N ALA A 186 -15.51 3.54 -8.19
CA ALA A 186 -16.23 4.81 -8.03
C ALA A 186 -16.18 5.77 -9.23
N THR A 187 -15.28 5.59 -10.22
CA THR A 187 -15.07 6.60 -11.31
C THR A 187 -14.67 6.02 -12.66
N ASP A 188 -15.03 6.77 -13.74
CA ASP A 188 -14.65 6.52 -15.15
C ASP A 188 -13.40 7.32 -15.57
N ALA A 189 -12.46 7.62 -14.68
CA ALA A 189 -11.27 8.39 -15.01
C ALA A 189 -10.37 7.64 -16.02
N SER A 190 -10.00 8.31 -17.12
CA SER A 190 -9.18 7.74 -18.19
C SER A 190 -7.80 8.38 -18.28
N LEU A 191 -6.81 7.60 -18.73
CA LEU A 191 -5.47 8.11 -19.05
C LEU A 191 -5.52 8.82 -20.41
N VAL A 192 -5.24 10.13 -20.44
CA VAL A 192 -5.21 10.92 -21.68
C VAL A 192 -3.77 11.01 -22.18
N GLN A 193 -3.41 10.15 -23.15
CA GLN A 193 -2.10 10.18 -23.78
C GLN A 193 -2.11 11.10 -25.01
N LEU A 194 -1.32 12.18 -24.97
CA LEU A 194 -1.21 13.17 -26.04
C LEU A 194 -0.20 12.75 -27.11
N VAL A 195 0.94 12.17 -26.69
CA VAL A 195 1.99 11.71 -27.61
C VAL A 195 2.31 10.25 -27.30
N PRO A 196 2.18 9.35 -28.30
CA PRO A 196 2.56 7.95 -28.15
C PRO A 196 4.08 7.79 -28.08
N GLY A 197 4.56 6.73 -27.43
CA GLY A 197 5.99 6.47 -27.34
C GLY A 197 6.30 5.29 -26.41
N ARG A 198 7.61 5.02 -26.23
CA ARG A 198 8.09 4.10 -25.19
C ARG A 198 7.94 4.78 -23.82
N GLU A 199 7.96 3.99 -22.75
CA GLU A 199 8.02 4.52 -21.39
C GLU A 199 9.13 5.58 -21.27
N GLY A 200 8.83 6.71 -20.66
CA GLY A 200 9.74 7.85 -20.55
C GLY A 200 9.63 8.90 -21.67
N ASN A 201 9.07 8.55 -22.84
CA ASN A 201 8.90 9.48 -23.97
C ASN A 201 7.42 9.79 -24.27
N ARG A 202 6.50 9.22 -23.50
CA ARG A 202 5.07 9.52 -23.62
C ARG A 202 4.76 10.87 -22.99
N ILE A 203 3.86 11.60 -23.64
CA ILE A 203 3.34 12.86 -23.08
C ILE A 203 1.87 12.65 -22.76
N TYR A 204 1.50 13.00 -21.54
CA TYR A 204 0.13 12.87 -21.04
C TYR A 204 -0.49 14.24 -20.80
N GLY A 205 -1.81 14.33 -20.97
CA GLY A 205 -2.58 15.51 -20.59
C GLY A 205 -2.69 15.62 -19.06
N ILE A 206 -2.77 16.85 -18.58
CA ILE A 206 -2.92 17.13 -17.13
C ILE A 206 -4.34 16.88 -16.64
N ASP A 207 -5.31 16.84 -17.55
CA ASP A 207 -6.73 16.65 -17.22
C ASP A 207 -7.12 15.17 -17.10
N GLY A 208 -6.16 14.25 -17.29
CA GLY A 208 -6.36 12.81 -17.21
C GLY A 208 -5.70 12.17 -15.99
N VAL A 209 -5.76 10.84 -15.97
CA VAL A 209 -5.11 10.03 -14.93
C VAL A 209 -3.60 9.92 -15.20
N ALA A 210 -2.76 10.06 -14.18
CA ALA A 210 -1.31 9.86 -14.29
C ALA A 210 -0.96 8.37 -14.40
N CYS A 211 0.16 8.06 -15.10
CA CYS A 211 0.73 6.71 -15.02
C CYS A 211 1.30 6.42 -13.62
N THR A 212 1.48 5.13 -13.32
CA THR A 212 2.15 4.71 -12.09
C THR A 212 3.58 5.27 -12.04
N LEU A 213 3.91 5.98 -10.97
CA LEU A 213 5.27 6.41 -10.68
C LEU A 213 6.12 5.19 -10.27
N THR A 214 7.33 5.10 -10.79
CA THR A 214 8.30 4.06 -10.45
C THR A 214 9.49 4.65 -9.72
N SER A 215 10.31 3.85 -9.06
CA SER A 215 11.49 4.29 -8.32
C SER A 215 12.53 5.06 -9.16
N ASN A 216 12.47 4.91 -10.49
CA ASN A 216 13.29 5.64 -11.46
C ASN A 216 12.45 6.65 -12.26
N ALA A 217 11.37 7.15 -11.66
CA ALA A 217 10.49 8.14 -12.26
C ALA A 217 11.16 9.52 -12.28
N GLY A 218 10.94 10.24 -13.37
CA GLY A 218 11.31 11.64 -13.53
C GLY A 218 12.31 11.93 -14.63
N GLY A 219 12.15 13.09 -15.27
CA GLY A 219 12.98 13.61 -16.32
C GLY A 219 12.86 12.91 -17.69
N PHE A 220 13.60 13.45 -18.67
CA PHE A 220 13.72 12.84 -19.99
C PHE A 220 14.37 11.46 -19.91
N GLY A 221 13.71 10.42 -20.44
CA GLY A 221 14.19 9.04 -20.38
C GLY A 221 13.80 8.29 -19.10
N GLY A 222 13.10 8.91 -18.17
CA GLY A 222 12.52 8.24 -17.00
C GLY A 222 11.38 7.29 -17.40
N LYS A 223 11.03 6.33 -16.51
CA LYS A 223 10.05 5.27 -16.83
C LYS A 223 8.58 5.70 -16.74
N THR A 224 8.29 6.93 -16.32
CA THR A 224 6.91 7.39 -16.05
C THR A 224 6.28 8.24 -17.14
N GLY A 225 7.03 8.72 -18.12
CA GLY A 225 6.52 9.67 -19.12
C GLY A 225 6.55 11.12 -18.63
N LEU A 226 6.15 12.02 -19.51
CA LEU A 226 6.12 13.46 -19.31
C LEU A 226 4.68 13.96 -19.28
N TYR A 227 4.43 15.05 -18.57
CA TYR A 227 3.13 15.70 -18.52
C TYR A 227 3.22 17.07 -19.18
N ASN A 228 2.25 17.37 -20.07
CA ASN A 228 2.13 18.68 -20.65
C ASN A 228 1.44 19.60 -19.63
N VAL A 229 2.22 20.44 -18.97
CA VAL A 229 1.70 21.52 -18.12
C VAL A 229 1.61 22.78 -18.98
N ALA A 230 0.45 23.42 -19.02
CA ALA A 230 0.33 24.75 -19.56
C ALA A 230 1.32 25.68 -18.82
N PRO A 231 2.00 26.61 -19.51
CA PRO A 231 2.86 27.54 -18.81
C PRO A 231 2.03 28.30 -17.77
N HIS A 232 2.37 28.10 -16.49
CA HIS A 232 1.87 28.99 -15.46
C HIS A 232 2.26 30.39 -15.88
N GLN A 233 1.31 31.28 -16.02
CA GLN A 233 1.59 32.70 -15.97
C GLN A 233 2.15 32.92 -14.56
N ILE A 234 3.48 33.05 -14.48
CA ILE A 234 4.13 33.61 -13.30
C ILE A 234 3.68 35.06 -13.32
N GLU A 235 2.66 35.40 -12.55
CA GLU A 235 2.38 36.78 -12.22
C GLU A 235 3.61 37.24 -11.44
N ASP A 236 4.49 37.98 -12.14
CA ASP A 236 5.59 38.68 -11.52
C ASP A 236 4.99 39.68 -10.51
N GLU A 237 5.05 39.36 -9.25
CA GLU A 237 4.82 40.32 -8.16
C GLU A 237 5.99 41.33 -8.06
N SER A 238 6.56 41.79 -9.17
CA SER A 238 7.41 42.94 -9.23
C SER A 238 6.63 44.14 -9.71
N GLY A 239 5.76 44.66 -8.86
CA GLY A 239 5.19 45.99 -8.98
C GLY A 239 6.27 47.06 -8.81
N LEU A 240 7.07 47.28 -9.84
CA LEU A 240 7.88 48.48 -10.02
C LEU A 240 7.45 49.16 -11.30
N SER A 241 6.58 50.16 -11.11
CA SER A 241 6.31 51.21 -12.11
C SER A 241 7.59 51.97 -12.40
N GLU A 242 8.22 51.75 -13.53
CA GLU A 242 9.09 52.75 -14.13
C GLU A 242 8.28 53.64 -15.04
N GLY A 243 8.14 54.86 -14.59
CA GLY A 243 7.47 55.94 -15.27
C GLY A 243 8.19 56.34 -16.54
N ALA A 244 7.39 56.82 -17.44
CA ALA A 244 7.71 57.45 -18.68
C ALA A 244 8.79 58.51 -18.60
N SER A 245 9.63 58.57 -19.61
CA SER A 245 9.99 59.86 -20.24
C SER A 245 10.80 59.68 -21.53
N ARG A 246 10.23 60.26 -22.56
CA ARG A 246 10.75 60.76 -23.84
C ARG A 246 10.81 59.78 -24.99
#